data_a90d01c7ab0a5be2865697b617f04db3
#
_entry.id   a90d01c7ab0a5be2865697b617f04db3
#
_cell.length_a   1.000
_cell.length_b   1.000
_cell.length_c   1.000
_cell.angle_alpha   90.00
_cell.angle_beta   90.00
_cell.angle_gamma   90.00
#
_symmetry.space_group_name_H-M   'P 1'
#
loop_
_entity.id
_entity.type
_entity.pdbx_description
1 polymer ?
#
loop_
_entity_poly.entity_id
_entity_poly.type
_entity_poly.pdbx_seq_one_letter_code
_entity_poly.pdbx_strand_id
1 'polypeptide(L)'
;KGLRKIYPEPKGSPIEKVRYELDDHCRNFIARSPFLVLGTSGDVSPKGDNPGFVRVLDEKTILIPDRRGNNRLDSYQNIIANPVVSVIFFIPAVNETFRIRGDGEVTIDQALLAPSTLNGKAPQAGLIIHIREAYLHCGKAVLRSKLWEVDGRANSKNFSGRDILADHVGRDRAEFEEYYDANLDATMIEEGRI
;
A
#
# COMPACT_ATOMS: atom_id res chain seq x y z
N LYS A 1 -28.00 -14.85 2.14
CA LYS A 1 -28.62 -16.23 1.96
C LYS A 1 -28.58 -16.69 0.50
N GLY A 2 -28.74 -15.82 -0.51
CA GLY A 2 -28.76 -16.21 -1.94
C GLY A 2 -27.43 -16.72 -2.49
N LEU A 3 -26.29 -16.09 -2.13
CA LEU A 3 -24.98 -16.46 -2.65
C LEU A 3 -24.55 -17.88 -2.26
N ARG A 4 -24.92 -18.37 -1.07
CA ARG A 4 -24.59 -19.72 -0.61
C ARG A 4 -25.35 -20.85 -1.35
N LYS A 5 -26.33 -20.51 -2.16
CA LYS A 5 -26.96 -21.47 -3.09
C LYS A 5 -26.07 -21.71 -4.33
N ILE A 6 -25.23 -20.74 -4.69
CA ILE A 6 -24.36 -20.78 -5.87
C ILE A 6 -22.93 -21.16 -5.47
N TYR A 7 -22.43 -20.64 -4.34
CA TYR A 7 -21.06 -20.84 -3.86
C TYR A 7 -21.09 -21.71 -2.60
N PRO A 8 -20.44 -22.88 -2.60
CA PRO A 8 -20.32 -23.71 -1.40
C PRO A 8 -19.52 -23.01 -0.31
N GLU A 9 -19.65 -23.49 0.93
CA GLU A 9 -18.81 -23.03 2.03
C GLU A 9 -17.32 -23.34 1.72
N PRO A 10 -16.38 -22.40 2.04
CA PRO A 10 -14.97 -22.65 1.85
C PRO A 10 -14.50 -23.79 2.77
N LYS A 11 -13.59 -24.64 2.27
CA LYS A 11 -13.02 -25.78 3.02
C LYS A 11 -11.51 -25.85 2.78
N GLY A 12 -10.79 -26.38 3.77
CA GLY A 12 -9.34 -26.61 3.68
C GLY A 12 -8.52 -25.32 3.64
N SER A 13 -7.53 -25.28 2.77
CA SER A 13 -6.50 -24.23 2.74
C SER A 13 -7.00 -22.78 2.71
N PRO A 14 -8.12 -22.41 2.10
CA PRO A 14 -8.67 -21.05 2.20
C PRO A 14 -8.95 -20.58 3.64
N ILE A 15 -9.22 -21.50 4.54
CA ILE A 15 -9.48 -21.22 5.97
C ILE A 15 -8.21 -21.45 6.79
N GLU A 16 -7.55 -22.57 6.59
CA GLU A 16 -6.42 -23.04 7.40
C GLU A 16 -5.18 -22.15 7.30
N LYS A 17 -5.02 -21.41 6.20
CA LYS A 17 -3.90 -20.49 5.99
C LYS A 17 -3.99 -19.18 6.77
N VAL A 18 -5.14 -18.87 7.38
CA VAL A 18 -5.30 -17.64 8.15
C VAL A 18 -4.41 -17.71 9.41
N ARG A 19 -3.67 -16.63 9.63
CA ARG A 19 -2.80 -16.41 10.78
C ARG A 19 -3.32 -15.24 11.59
N TYR A 20 -3.22 -15.34 12.89
CA TYR A 20 -3.58 -14.29 13.84
C TYR A 20 -2.35 -13.61 14.44
N GLU A 21 -1.18 -14.11 14.04
CA GLU A 21 0.16 -13.63 14.37
C GLU A 21 1.07 -13.78 13.16
N LEU A 22 2.05 -12.91 13.02
CA LEU A 22 3.03 -12.94 11.95
C LEU A 22 4.12 -13.97 12.24
N ASP A 23 4.14 -15.05 11.48
CA ASP A 23 5.26 -16.00 11.44
C ASP A 23 6.42 -15.45 10.56
N ASP A 24 7.51 -16.21 10.46
CA ASP A 24 8.69 -15.82 9.69
C ASP A 24 8.39 -15.66 8.18
N HIS A 25 7.45 -16.43 7.63
CA HIS A 25 7.04 -16.28 6.23
C HIS A 25 6.30 -14.97 6.01
N CYS A 26 5.41 -14.60 6.92
CA CYS A 26 4.70 -13.32 6.90
C CYS A 26 5.69 -12.14 6.98
N ARG A 27 6.63 -12.20 7.93
CA ARG A 27 7.67 -11.18 8.12
C ARG A 27 8.55 -11.04 6.88
N ASN A 28 8.97 -12.17 6.29
CA ASN A 28 9.79 -12.17 5.08
C ASN A 28 9.04 -11.57 3.87
N PHE A 29 7.72 -11.82 3.73
CA PHE A 29 6.93 -11.22 2.66
C PHE A 29 6.86 -9.70 2.83
N ILE A 30 6.54 -9.22 4.03
CA ILE A 30 6.49 -7.78 4.36
C ILE A 30 7.84 -7.12 4.08
N ALA A 31 8.94 -7.73 4.53
CA ALA A 31 10.29 -7.19 4.36
C ALA A 31 10.72 -7.06 2.89
N ARG A 32 10.15 -7.86 1.99
CA ARG A 32 10.45 -7.82 0.54
C ARG A 32 9.51 -6.93 -0.25
N SER A 33 8.41 -6.50 0.34
CA SER A 33 7.39 -5.74 -0.37
C SER A 33 7.75 -4.24 -0.42
N PRO A 34 7.96 -3.66 -1.62
CA PRO A 34 8.16 -2.23 -1.79
C PRO A 34 6.83 -1.47 -1.94
N PHE A 35 5.71 -2.17 -2.07
CA PHE A 35 4.43 -1.57 -2.42
C PHE A 35 3.27 -2.28 -1.73
N LEU A 36 2.32 -1.49 -1.27
CA LEU A 36 1.07 -1.97 -0.70
C LEU A 36 -0.10 -1.06 -1.07
N VAL A 37 -1.30 -1.57 -0.96
CA VAL A 37 -2.53 -0.78 -0.99
C VAL A 37 -3.19 -0.86 0.38
N LEU A 38 -3.43 0.30 0.97
CA LEU A 38 -4.15 0.47 2.23
C LEU A 38 -5.62 0.77 1.92
N GLY A 39 -6.51 -0.08 2.41
CA GLY A 39 -7.96 0.15 2.40
C GLY A 39 -8.45 0.63 3.76
N THR A 40 -9.24 1.68 3.75
CA THR A 40 -9.91 2.27 4.91
C THR A 40 -11.42 2.31 4.67
N SER A 41 -12.18 2.87 5.60
CA SER A 41 -13.62 3.07 5.40
C SER A 41 -13.89 4.13 4.32
N GLY A 42 -14.20 3.66 3.11
CA GLY A 42 -14.57 4.53 1.98
C GLY A 42 -13.43 4.97 1.06
N ASP A 43 -12.17 4.53 1.30
CA ASP A 43 -11.02 4.91 0.48
C ASP A 43 -9.98 3.79 0.38
N VAL A 44 -9.20 3.84 -0.70
CA VAL A 44 -8.01 3.02 -0.92
C VAL A 44 -6.83 3.90 -1.34
N SER A 45 -5.67 3.68 -0.74
CA SER A 45 -4.48 4.49 -0.96
C SER A 45 -3.26 3.62 -1.24
N PRO A 46 -2.50 3.86 -2.33
CA PRO A 46 -1.21 3.22 -2.54
C PRO A 46 -0.18 3.78 -1.56
N LYS A 47 0.71 2.90 -1.08
CA LYS A 47 1.88 3.25 -0.28
C LYS A 47 3.07 2.50 -0.86
N GLY A 48 4.18 3.18 -1.00
CA GLY A 48 5.38 2.57 -1.59
C GLY A 48 6.65 3.25 -1.11
N ASP A 49 7.71 2.44 -0.99
CA ASP A 49 9.05 2.85 -0.64
C ASP A 49 10.01 1.68 -0.93
N ASN A 50 11.27 1.79 -0.53
CA ASN A 50 12.20 0.67 -0.60
C ASN A 50 11.66 -0.57 0.14
N PRO A 51 11.97 -1.78 -0.32
CA PRO A 51 11.62 -2.99 0.41
C PRO A 51 12.03 -2.89 1.90
N GLY A 52 11.15 -3.34 2.79
CA GLY A 52 11.38 -3.25 4.23
C GLY A 52 10.93 -1.93 4.89
N PHE A 53 10.30 -1.02 4.15
CA PHE A 53 9.80 0.24 4.73
C PHE A 53 8.70 0.02 5.78
N VAL A 54 7.91 -1.02 5.65
CA VAL A 54 6.95 -1.42 6.67
C VAL A 54 7.68 -2.20 7.74
N ARG A 55 7.64 -1.71 8.97
CA ARG A 55 8.30 -2.31 10.10
C ARG A 55 7.36 -3.27 10.84
N VAL A 56 7.81 -4.46 11.09
CA VAL A 56 7.15 -5.40 12.01
C VAL A 56 7.66 -5.08 13.41
N LEU A 57 6.80 -4.59 14.28
CA LEU A 57 7.15 -4.22 15.64
C LEU A 57 7.15 -5.43 16.57
N ASP A 58 6.16 -6.30 16.39
CA ASP A 58 6.02 -7.59 17.08
C ASP A 58 5.20 -8.57 16.19
N GLU A 59 4.74 -9.69 16.74
CA GLU A 59 3.96 -10.68 16.00
C GLU A 59 2.55 -10.23 15.63
N LYS A 60 2.05 -9.14 16.23
CA LYS A 60 0.69 -8.63 16.01
C LYS A 60 0.64 -7.18 15.56
N THR A 61 1.79 -6.54 15.38
CA THR A 61 1.84 -5.11 15.15
C THR A 61 2.81 -4.75 14.03
N ILE A 62 2.33 -3.97 13.07
CA ILE A 62 3.18 -3.36 12.04
C ILE A 62 3.06 -1.83 12.08
N LEU A 63 4.11 -1.16 11.60
CA LEU A 63 4.17 0.28 11.42
C LEU A 63 4.43 0.60 9.95
N ILE A 64 3.55 1.38 9.33
CA ILE A 64 3.73 1.97 8.01
C ILE A 64 4.12 3.44 8.21
N PRO A 65 5.36 3.84 7.92
CA PRO A 65 5.77 5.23 8.05
C PRO A 65 5.09 6.08 6.98
N ASP A 66 4.76 7.32 7.32
CA ASP A 66 4.30 8.28 6.32
C ASP A 66 5.45 8.73 5.41
N ARG A 67 5.11 9.05 4.17
CA ARG A 67 6.01 9.66 3.19
C ARG A 67 5.34 10.89 2.61
N ARG A 68 6.13 11.79 2.08
CA ARG A 68 5.62 13.02 1.46
C ARG A 68 4.57 12.69 0.40
N GLY A 69 3.43 13.36 0.49
CA GLY A 69 2.30 13.19 -0.41
C GLY A 69 1.58 14.51 -0.64
N ASN A 70 0.31 14.43 -1.02
CA ASN A 70 -0.53 15.59 -1.37
C ASN A 70 -1.16 16.32 -0.16
N ASN A 71 -0.85 15.94 1.06
CA ASN A 71 -1.36 16.49 2.32
C ASN A 71 -2.89 16.40 2.52
N ARG A 72 -3.60 15.59 1.76
CA ARG A 72 -5.06 15.42 1.93
C ARG A 72 -5.41 14.68 3.22
N LEU A 73 -4.55 13.76 3.67
CA LEU A 73 -4.69 12.97 4.90
C LEU A 73 -5.96 12.11 4.97
N ASP A 74 -6.60 11.83 3.83
CA ASP A 74 -7.89 11.11 3.78
C ASP A 74 -7.82 9.78 4.53
N SER A 75 -6.77 8.97 4.32
CA SER A 75 -6.60 7.69 5.00
C SER A 75 -6.51 7.85 6.51
N TYR A 76 -5.80 8.87 7.01
CA TYR A 76 -5.66 9.13 8.45
C TYR A 76 -6.97 9.60 9.07
N GLN A 77 -7.68 10.49 8.39
CA GLN A 77 -9.01 10.95 8.85
C GLN A 77 -10.00 9.79 8.91
N ASN A 78 -10.00 8.92 7.88
CA ASN A 78 -10.85 7.74 7.86
C ASN A 78 -10.53 6.78 9.02
N ILE A 79 -9.24 6.57 9.33
CA ILE A 79 -8.80 5.68 10.42
C ILE A 79 -9.18 6.25 11.79
N ILE A 80 -9.05 7.56 11.98
CA ILE A 80 -9.49 8.23 13.23
C ILE A 80 -11.00 8.06 13.42
N ALA A 81 -11.78 8.14 12.35
CA ALA A 81 -13.24 7.96 12.40
C ALA A 81 -13.64 6.48 12.53
N ASN A 82 -12.92 5.57 11.88
CA ASN A 82 -13.16 4.13 11.92
C ASN A 82 -11.82 3.39 11.76
N PRO A 83 -11.31 2.74 12.81
CA PRO A 83 -9.98 2.14 12.82
C PRO A 83 -9.84 0.90 11.92
N VAL A 84 -10.92 0.35 11.39
CA VAL A 84 -10.86 -0.88 10.58
C VAL A 84 -10.10 -0.63 9.29
N VAL A 85 -9.00 -1.37 9.10
CA VAL A 85 -8.14 -1.29 7.91
C VAL A 85 -7.89 -2.65 7.29
N SER A 86 -7.59 -2.62 6.01
CA SER A 86 -7.10 -3.79 5.27
C SER A 86 -5.89 -3.38 4.43
N VAL A 87 -4.88 -4.24 4.38
CA VAL A 87 -3.67 -4.00 3.59
C VAL A 87 -3.44 -5.17 2.65
N ILE A 88 -3.04 -4.88 1.42
CA ILE A 88 -2.55 -5.87 0.48
C ILE A 88 -1.15 -5.49 0.01
N PHE A 89 -0.19 -6.38 0.24
CA PHE A 89 1.21 -6.22 -0.11
C PHE A 89 1.51 -6.90 -1.44
N PHE A 90 2.43 -6.29 -2.20
CA PHE A 90 2.91 -6.77 -3.48
C PHE A 90 4.43 -6.84 -3.50
N ILE A 91 4.96 -7.89 -4.12
CA ILE A 91 6.38 -8.00 -4.48
C ILE A 91 6.43 -8.08 -6.02
N PRO A 92 7.17 -7.18 -6.70
CA PRO A 92 7.28 -7.23 -8.17
C PRO A 92 7.70 -8.62 -8.67
N ALA A 93 7.07 -9.06 -9.74
CA ALA A 93 7.25 -10.40 -10.34
C ALA A 93 6.79 -11.60 -9.49
N VAL A 94 6.24 -11.39 -8.30
CA VAL A 94 5.59 -12.44 -7.49
C VAL A 94 4.08 -12.36 -7.69
N ASN A 95 3.45 -13.47 -8.02
CA ASN A 95 2.01 -13.51 -8.32
C ASN A 95 1.14 -13.52 -7.06
N GLU A 96 1.62 -14.12 -5.99
CA GLU A 96 0.95 -14.13 -4.71
C GLU A 96 1.00 -12.74 -4.07
N THR A 97 -0.04 -12.42 -3.31
CA THR A 97 -0.11 -11.20 -2.51
C THR A 97 -0.28 -11.56 -1.04
N PHE A 98 0.13 -10.69 -0.14
CA PHE A 98 -0.05 -10.92 1.29
C PHE A 98 -1.05 -9.92 1.84
N ARG A 99 -2.01 -10.38 2.64
CA ARG A 99 -3.07 -9.54 3.18
C ARG A 99 -3.04 -9.52 4.69
N ILE A 100 -3.31 -8.32 5.23
CA ILE A 100 -3.53 -8.07 6.66
C ILE A 100 -4.86 -7.36 6.81
N ARG A 101 -5.63 -7.74 7.82
CA ARG A 101 -6.77 -7.00 8.35
C ARG A 101 -6.52 -6.68 9.82
N GLY A 102 -6.90 -5.49 10.24
CA GLY A 102 -6.64 -5.07 11.59
C GLY A 102 -7.28 -3.73 11.93
N ASP A 103 -6.83 -3.16 13.04
CA ASP A 103 -7.20 -1.84 13.52
C ASP A 103 -6.01 -0.90 13.37
N GLY A 104 -6.25 0.23 12.72
CA GLY A 104 -5.26 1.27 12.50
C GLY A 104 -5.27 2.31 13.62
N GLU A 105 -4.09 2.78 13.95
CA GLU A 105 -3.86 3.90 14.87
C GLU A 105 -2.82 4.84 14.26
N VAL A 106 -3.15 6.13 14.17
CA VAL A 106 -2.22 7.14 13.67
C VAL A 106 -1.28 7.56 14.80
N THR A 107 0.02 7.52 14.55
CA THR A 107 1.04 7.92 15.53
C THR A 107 1.89 9.08 15.02
N ILE A 108 2.30 9.96 15.95
CA ILE A 108 3.30 11.01 15.76
C ILE A 108 4.48 10.84 16.71
N ASP A 109 4.59 9.68 17.36
CA ASP A 109 5.69 9.36 18.28
C ASP A 109 7.01 9.26 17.53
N GLN A 110 7.87 10.27 17.71
CA GLN A 110 9.15 10.37 17.02
C GLN A 110 10.14 9.27 17.43
N ALA A 111 10.07 8.75 18.66
CA ALA A 111 10.92 7.63 19.07
C ALA A 111 10.58 6.35 18.29
N LEU A 112 9.29 6.13 18.01
CA LEU A 112 8.82 5.01 17.22
C LEU A 112 9.11 5.21 15.73
N LEU A 113 9.05 6.45 15.22
CA LEU A 113 9.23 6.79 13.81
C LEU A 113 10.71 6.93 13.39
N ALA A 114 11.61 7.30 14.30
CA ALA A 114 13.02 7.53 14.01
C ALA A 114 13.72 6.38 13.25
N PRO A 115 13.48 5.09 13.53
CA PRO A 115 14.07 4.01 12.74
C PRO A 115 13.61 3.94 11.28
N SER A 116 12.56 4.69 10.90
CA SER A 116 12.05 4.83 9.53
C SER A 116 12.56 6.09 8.82
N THR A 117 13.61 6.71 9.36
CA THR A 117 14.28 7.88 8.76
C THR A 117 14.77 7.57 7.35
N LEU A 118 14.49 8.49 6.43
CA LEU A 118 14.97 8.47 5.06
C LEU A 118 15.76 9.77 4.81
N ASN A 119 16.98 9.63 4.30
CA ASN A 119 17.85 10.77 4.01
C ASN A 119 17.96 11.79 5.17
N GLY A 120 18.11 11.30 6.39
CA GLY A 120 18.24 12.14 7.60
C GLY A 120 16.94 12.75 8.12
N LYS A 121 15.80 12.51 7.46
CA LYS A 121 14.48 13.01 7.85
C LYS A 121 13.61 11.89 8.38
N ALA A 122 13.20 11.98 9.63
CA ALA A 122 12.21 11.06 10.20
C ALA A 122 10.81 11.38 9.65
N PRO A 123 9.93 10.36 9.49
CA PRO A 123 8.55 10.59 9.15
C PRO A 123 7.85 11.47 10.20
N GLN A 124 6.96 12.36 9.75
CA GLN A 124 6.17 13.20 10.66
C GLN A 124 5.09 12.39 11.39
N ALA A 125 4.56 11.36 10.72
CA ALA A 125 3.54 10.49 11.25
C ALA A 125 3.75 9.05 10.75
N GLY A 126 2.97 8.13 11.26
CA GLY A 126 2.90 6.75 10.79
C GLY A 126 1.57 6.11 11.15
N LEU A 127 1.31 4.98 10.54
CA LEU A 127 0.16 4.14 10.81
C LEU A 127 0.61 2.87 11.49
N ILE A 128 0.21 2.68 12.74
CA ILE A 128 0.30 1.41 13.46
C ILE A 128 -0.92 0.57 13.06
N ILE A 129 -0.72 -0.70 12.78
CA ILE A 129 -1.82 -1.64 12.53
C ILE A 129 -1.71 -2.79 13.51
N HIS A 130 -2.73 -2.94 14.36
CA HIS A 130 -2.93 -4.08 15.25
C HIS A 130 -3.64 -5.19 14.46
N ILE A 131 -2.93 -6.28 14.23
CA ILE A 131 -3.34 -7.34 13.32
C ILE A 131 -4.43 -8.20 13.93
N ARG A 132 -5.55 -8.34 13.23
CA ARG A 132 -6.62 -9.29 13.55
C ARG A 132 -6.44 -10.60 12.81
N GLU A 133 -6.02 -10.52 11.54
CA GLU A 133 -5.73 -11.69 10.70
C GLU A 133 -4.77 -11.33 9.57
N ALA A 134 -3.98 -12.30 9.15
CA ALA A 134 -3.05 -12.20 8.03
C ALA A 134 -3.04 -13.50 7.22
N TYR A 135 -2.88 -13.41 5.89
CA TYR A 135 -2.78 -14.59 5.05
C TYR A 135 -2.23 -14.32 3.65
N LEU A 136 -1.58 -15.33 3.09
CA LEU A 136 -1.17 -15.32 1.69
C LEU A 136 -2.40 -15.47 0.78
N HIS A 137 -2.54 -14.60 -0.20
CA HIS A 137 -3.59 -14.65 -1.20
C HIS A 137 -3.07 -15.22 -2.51
N CYS A 138 -3.87 -16.07 -3.17
CA CYS A 138 -3.45 -16.74 -4.39
C CYS A 138 -3.18 -15.75 -5.54
N GLY A 139 -2.22 -16.10 -6.42
CA GLY A 139 -1.80 -15.29 -7.55
C GLY A 139 -2.76 -15.24 -8.75
N LYS A 140 -3.94 -15.86 -8.67
CA LYS A 140 -4.85 -16.02 -9.83
C LYS A 140 -5.26 -14.69 -10.48
N ALA A 141 -5.45 -13.62 -9.68
CA ALA A 141 -5.81 -12.30 -10.21
C ALA A 141 -4.65 -11.68 -10.99
N VAL A 142 -3.45 -11.73 -10.41
CA VAL A 142 -2.21 -11.21 -11.02
C VAL A 142 -1.89 -11.97 -12.30
N LEU A 143 -2.00 -13.31 -12.29
CA LEU A 143 -1.80 -14.16 -13.46
C LEU A 143 -2.80 -13.85 -14.58
N ARG A 144 -4.10 -13.72 -14.27
CA ARG A 144 -5.12 -13.42 -15.28
C ARG A 144 -4.96 -12.04 -15.91
N SER A 145 -4.53 -11.06 -15.11
CA SER A 145 -4.31 -9.69 -15.58
C SER A 145 -2.98 -9.50 -16.30
N LYS A 146 -2.09 -10.50 -16.23
CA LYS A 146 -0.72 -10.40 -16.76
C LYS A 146 0.03 -9.19 -16.19
N LEU A 147 -0.24 -8.86 -14.92
CA LEU A 147 0.22 -7.62 -14.28
C LEU A 147 1.73 -7.40 -14.38
N TRP A 148 2.51 -8.49 -14.28
CA TRP A 148 3.97 -8.45 -14.33
C TRP A 148 4.57 -8.74 -15.71
N GLU A 149 3.74 -9.03 -16.73
CA GLU A 149 4.22 -9.30 -18.08
C GLU A 149 4.50 -8.01 -18.83
N VAL A 150 5.51 -8.04 -19.71
CA VAL A 150 5.95 -6.87 -20.47
C VAL A 150 4.86 -6.37 -21.44
N ASP A 151 3.99 -7.27 -21.90
CA ASP A 151 2.89 -6.94 -22.81
C ASP A 151 1.83 -6.01 -22.20
N GLY A 152 1.81 -5.85 -20.87
CA GLY A 152 1.01 -4.82 -20.20
C GLY A 152 1.33 -3.40 -20.69
N ARG A 153 2.51 -3.16 -21.27
CA ARG A 153 2.88 -1.88 -21.90
C ARG A 153 2.00 -1.51 -23.10
N ALA A 154 1.39 -2.49 -23.76
CA ALA A 154 0.45 -2.22 -24.86
C ALA A 154 -0.79 -1.46 -24.38
N ASN A 155 -1.21 -1.68 -23.12
CA ASN A 155 -2.37 -1.02 -22.52
C ASN A 155 -2.08 0.43 -22.10
N SER A 156 -0.80 0.81 -21.95
CA SER A 156 -0.39 2.18 -21.59
C SER A 156 -0.09 3.03 -22.84
N LYS A 157 -0.16 2.44 -24.05
CA LYS A 157 0.08 3.18 -25.28
C LYS A 157 -0.98 4.27 -25.45
N ASN A 158 -0.54 5.51 -25.64
CA ASN A 158 -1.39 6.70 -25.75
C ASN A 158 -2.17 7.04 -24.48
N PHE A 159 -1.77 6.52 -23.32
CA PHE A 159 -2.33 6.89 -22.02
C PHE A 159 -1.40 7.87 -21.30
N SER A 160 -1.94 9.03 -20.94
CA SER A 160 -1.24 10.04 -20.15
C SER A 160 -2.05 10.37 -18.91
N GLY A 161 -1.56 9.98 -17.72
CA GLY A 161 -2.14 10.37 -16.45
C GLY A 161 -2.02 11.87 -16.19
N ARG A 162 -0.97 12.52 -16.71
CA ARG A 162 -0.75 13.98 -16.60
C ARG A 162 -1.83 14.75 -17.35
N ASP A 163 -2.15 14.34 -18.59
CA ASP A 163 -3.22 14.96 -19.40
C ASP A 163 -4.58 14.88 -18.70
N ILE A 164 -4.89 13.71 -18.13
CA ILE A 164 -6.13 13.52 -17.39
C ILE A 164 -6.19 14.48 -16.20
N LEU A 165 -5.11 14.60 -15.44
CA LEU A 165 -5.06 15.50 -14.29
C LEU A 165 -5.17 16.97 -14.73
N ALA A 166 -4.46 17.38 -15.78
CA ALA A 166 -4.54 18.72 -16.33
C ALA A 166 -5.98 19.09 -16.72
N ASP A 167 -6.65 18.21 -17.45
CA ASP A 167 -8.03 18.40 -17.88
C ASP A 167 -9.00 18.51 -16.67
N HIS A 168 -8.83 17.64 -15.66
CA HIS A 168 -9.67 17.63 -14.46
C HIS A 168 -9.52 18.87 -13.58
N VAL A 169 -8.33 19.51 -13.58
CA VAL A 169 -8.09 20.76 -12.84
C VAL A 169 -8.24 22.00 -13.71
N GLY A 170 -8.57 21.86 -15.00
CA GLY A 170 -8.78 22.95 -15.93
C GLY A 170 -7.53 23.76 -16.25
N ARG A 171 -6.36 23.10 -16.35
CA ARG A 171 -5.08 23.70 -16.71
C ARG A 171 -4.62 23.31 -18.10
N ASP A 172 -3.79 24.14 -18.71
CA ASP A 172 -3.04 23.76 -19.90
C ASP A 172 -2.18 22.53 -19.64
N ARG A 173 -2.18 21.57 -20.58
CA ARG A 173 -1.49 20.27 -20.39
C ARG A 173 0.01 20.41 -20.32
N ALA A 174 0.62 21.28 -21.14
CA ALA A 174 2.07 21.45 -21.16
C ALA A 174 2.55 22.15 -19.87
N GLU A 175 1.86 23.22 -19.44
CA GLU A 175 2.18 23.89 -18.17
C GLU A 175 1.98 22.97 -16.96
N PHE A 176 0.95 22.10 -17.01
CA PHE A 176 0.70 21.16 -15.93
C PHE A 176 1.74 20.05 -15.88
N GLU A 177 2.21 19.55 -17.02
CA GLU A 177 3.27 18.55 -17.10
C GLU A 177 4.57 19.06 -16.48
N GLU A 178 5.02 20.26 -16.84
CA GLU A 178 6.19 20.91 -16.23
C GLU A 178 6.04 21.05 -14.71
N TYR A 179 4.90 21.54 -14.26
CA TYR A 179 4.59 21.66 -12.84
C TYR A 179 4.62 20.32 -12.11
N TYR A 180 3.99 19.27 -12.72
CA TYR A 180 3.89 17.95 -12.13
C TYR A 180 5.28 17.30 -12.00
N ASP A 181 6.08 17.36 -13.06
CA ASP A 181 7.43 16.77 -13.09
C ASP A 181 8.37 17.50 -12.12
N ALA A 182 8.33 18.81 -12.06
CA ALA A 182 9.11 19.59 -11.09
C ALA A 182 8.77 19.22 -9.63
N ASN A 183 7.49 18.99 -9.31
CA ASN A 183 7.09 18.55 -7.97
C ASN A 183 7.51 17.11 -7.67
N LEU A 184 7.44 16.22 -8.67
CA LEU A 184 7.89 14.84 -8.52
C LEU A 184 9.41 14.80 -8.28
N ASP A 185 10.19 15.49 -9.11
CA ASP A 185 11.64 15.57 -9.00
C ASP A 185 12.07 16.17 -7.65
N ALA A 186 11.44 17.27 -7.22
CA ALA A 186 11.69 17.86 -5.92
C ALA A 186 11.47 16.87 -4.77
N THR A 187 10.41 16.05 -4.87
CA THR A 187 10.14 15.00 -3.89
C THR A 187 11.22 13.92 -3.93
N MET A 188 11.60 13.44 -5.12
CA MET A 188 12.62 12.40 -5.28
C MET A 188 14.00 12.87 -4.81
N ILE A 189 14.38 14.12 -5.08
CA ILE A 189 15.61 14.74 -4.58
C ILE A 189 15.58 14.86 -3.06
N GLU A 190 14.47 15.35 -2.50
CA GLU A 190 14.33 15.50 -1.04
C GLU A 190 14.44 14.15 -0.31
N GLU A 191 13.95 13.08 -0.92
CA GLU A 191 14.04 11.73 -0.41
C GLU A 191 15.36 11.02 -0.76
N GLY A 192 16.27 11.68 -1.51
CA GLY A 192 17.56 11.12 -1.93
C GLY A 192 17.45 9.94 -2.86
N ARG A 193 16.43 9.94 -3.74
CA ARG A 193 16.17 8.85 -4.70
C ARG A 193 16.77 9.12 -6.09
N ILE A 194 17.01 10.38 -6.41
CA ILE A 194 17.72 10.89 -7.59
C ILE A 194 18.62 12.05 -7.19
#